data_c14c8543c916fc2af912ecae0207aaf4
#
_entry.id   c14c8543c916fc2af912ecae0207aaf4
#
_cell.length_a   1.000
_cell.length_b   1.000
_cell.length_c   1.000
_cell.angle_alpha   90.00
_cell.angle_beta   90.00
_cell.angle_gamma   90.00
#
_symmetry.space_group_name_H-M   'P 1'
#
loop_
_entity.id
_entity.type
_entity.pdbx_description
1 polymer ?
#
loop_
_entity_poly.entity_id
_entity_poly.type
_entity_poly.pdbx_seq_one_letter_code
_entity_poly.pdbx_strand_id
1 'polypeptide(L)'
;VDLDPRRRRSTYVATAGGGDYIITIALYDGESVFTYIRGDNLNDFRDDVHKYKLLVTYNGKSFDLPFIRSYLGIPADHAHIDLRFVLASLGYRGGLKGCEKQFGLDREELDGVDGFFAVLLWWDYQRHGNDKALQTLLAYNVLDVLNLETLMVRAYNLKLADTPFEKARRLSESQPAESPFVADMRTVERLKLGRPVCRDLDDRGI
;
A
#
# COMPACT_ATOMS: atom_id res chain seq x y z
N VAL A 1 -8.79 -2.70 27.79
CA VAL A 1 -8.46 -3.23 26.45
C VAL A 1 -7.60 -2.19 25.79
N ASP A 2 -6.35 -2.54 25.54
CA ASP A 2 -5.40 -1.68 24.83
C ASP A 2 -5.85 -1.61 23.36
N LEU A 3 -6.33 -0.45 22.95
CA LEU A 3 -6.84 -0.20 21.61
C LEU A 3 -5.77 0.44 20.68
N ASP A 4 -4.51 0.50 21.12
CA ASP A 4 -3.44 0.98 20.25
C ASP A 4 -3.21 -0.04 19.12
N PRO A 5 -3.57 0.29 17.87
CA PRO A 5 -3.42 -0.62 16.74
C PRO A 5 -1.96 -0.99 16.44
N ARG A 6 -1.00 -0.26 17.03
CA ARG A 6 0.44 -0.48 16.85
C ARG A 6 1.01 -1.61 17.73
N ARG A 7 0.24 -2.16 18.65
CA ARG A 7 0.71 -3.25 19.52
C ARG A 7 0.43 -4.62 18.91
N ARG A 8 1.36 -5.16 18.14
CA ARG A 8 1.60 -6.59 17.76
C ARG A 8 0.42 -7.42 17.23
N ARG A 9 -0.71 -6.82 16.84
CA ARG A 9 -1.88 -7.58 16.35
C ARG A 9 -2.47 -7.02 15.06
N SER A 10 -2.06 -5.84 14.65
CA SER A 10 -2.44 -5.22 13.38
C SER A 10 -1.27 -5.19 12.41
N THR A 11 -1.57 -5.27 11.14
CA THR A 11 -0.58 -5.10 10.09
C THR A 11 -1.19 -4.36 8.91
N TYR A 12 -0.38 -3.59 8.23
CA TYR A 12 -0.71 -2.84 7.02
C TYR A 12 -0.26 -3.67 5.83
N VAL A 13 -1.13 -3.85 4.84
CA VAL A 13 -0.86 -4.71 3.69
C VAL A 13 -1.19 -3.98 2.40
N ALA A 14 -0.30 -4.06 1.43
CA ALA A 14 -0.54 -3.65 0.06
C ALA A 14 0.05 -4.68 -0.91
N THR A 15 -0.67 -4.96 -1.99
CA THR A 15 -0.22 -5.84 -3.06
C THR A 15 0.10 -5.03 -4.30
N ALA A 16 1.12 -5.42 -5.04
CA ALA A 16 1.34 -4.97 -6.40
C ALA A 16 1.19 -6.16 -7.35
N GLY A 17 0.47 -5.96 -8.44
CA GLY A 17 0.20 -7.01 -9.41
C GLY A 17 -0.51 -6.48 -10.65
N GLY A 18 -0.69 -7.37 -11.62
CA GLY A 18 -1.41 -7.06 -12.84
C GLY A 18 -2.08 -8.30 -13.42
N GLY A 19 -3.28 -8.13 -13.96
CA GLY A 19 -4.08 -9.26 -14.42
C GLY A 19 -4.47 -10.16 -13.26
N ASP A 20 -4.18 -11.45 -13.37
CA ASP A 20 -4.62 -12.48 -12.42
C ASP A 20 -3.53 -12.92 -11.42
N TYR A 21 -2.48 -12.13 -11.22
CA TYR A 21 -1.38 -12.54 -10.35
C TYR A 21 -0.81 -11.43 -9.47
N ILE A 22 -0.35 -11.85 -8.29
CA ILE A 22 0.41 -10.98 -7.37
C ILE A 22 1.88 -11.01 -7.77
N ILE A 23 2.49 -9.84 -7.87
CA ILE A 23 3.93 -9.66 -8.09
C ILE A 23 4.64 -9.56 -6.75
N THR A 24 4.21 -8.63 -5.91
CA THR A 24 4.76 -8.43 -4.57
C THR A 24 3.65 -8.17 -3.57
N ILE A 25 3.92 -8.50 -2.30
CA ILE A 25 3.15 -8.05 -1.15
C ILE A 25 4.12 -7.32 -0.22
N ALA A 26 3.75 -6.14 0.23
CA ALA A 26 4.40 -5.48 1.35
C ALA A 26 3.52 -5.61 2.59
N LEU A 27 4.15 -5.86 3.73
CA LEU A 27 3.54 -5.94 5.03
C LEU A 27 4.35 -5.10 6.02
N TYR A 28 3.67 -4.26 6.80
CA TYR A 28 4.27 -3.48 7.86
C TYR A 28 3.49 -3.68 9.15
N ASP A 29 4.16 -3.97 10.25
CA ASP A 29 3.53 -4.29 11.53
C ASP A 29 3.68 -3.19 12.60
N GLY A 30 4.13 -2.02 12.18
CA GLY A 30 4.42 -0.88 13.06
C GLY A 30 5.86 -0.85 13.57
N GLU A 31 6.66 -1.88 13.32
CA GLU A 31 8.08 -1.97 13.70
C GLU A 31 8.96 -2.39 12.52
N SER A 32 8.51 -3.40 11.77
CA SER A 32 9.28 -4.04 10.69
C SER A 32 8.52 -4.10 9.39
N VAL A 33 9.24 -3.98 8.31
CA VAL A 33 8.74 -4.15 6.94
C VAL A 33 9.12 -5.53 6.43
N PHE A 34 8.16 -6.23 5.87
CA PHE A 34 8.35 -7.52 5.19
C PHE A 34 7.90 -7.38 3.73
N THR A 35 8.66 -7.98 2.83
CA THR A 35 8.33 -8.02 1.40
C THR A 35 8.32 -9.45 0.91
N TYR A 36 7.29 -9.78 0.14
CA TYR A 36 7.09 -11.10 -0.44
C TYR A 36 7.03 -10.97 -1.95
N ILE A 37 7.90 -11.69 -2.65
CA ILE A 37 8.17 -11.53 -4.07
C ILE A 37 7.81 -12.81 -4.79
N ARG A 38 7.11 -12.69 -5.91
CA ARG A 38 6.77 -13.80 -6.79
C ARG A 38 8.02 -14.48 -7.34
N GLY A 39 8.05 -15.82 -7.25
CA GLY A 39 9.20 -16.62 -7.70
C GLY A 39 10.33 -16.71 -6.68
N ASP A 40 10.17 -16.05 -5.51
CA ASP A 40 11.09 -16.11 -4.39
C ASP A 40 10.32 -16.55 -3.13
N ASN A 41 9.92 -15.64 -2.29
CA ASN A 41 9.34 -15.88 -0.97
C ASN A 41 7.83 -15.57 -0.85
N LEU A 42 7.10 -15.40 -1.94
CA LEU A 42 5.69 -14.99 -1.88
C LEU A 42 4.81 -15.94 -1.05
N ASN A 43 5.16 -17.22 -1.00
CA ASN A 43 4.39 -18.20 -0.23
C ASN A 43 4.54 -18.04 1.29
N ASP A 44 5.64 -17.46 1.77
CA ASP A 44 5.89 -17.25 3.20
C ASP A 44 4.87 -16.28 3.82
N PHE A 45 4.28 -15.42 2.99
CA PHE A 45 3.18 -14.55 3.42
C PHE A 45 2.02 -15.31 4.07
N ARG A 46 1.77 -16.57 3.67
CA ARG A 46 0.72 -17.41 4.25
C ARG A 46 0.89 -17.59 5.75
N ASP A 47 2.11 -17.93 6.16
CA ASP A 47 2.41 -18.20 7.58
C ASP A 47 2.51 -16.90 8.37
N ASP A 48 3.05 -15.86 7.75
CA ASP A 48 3.27 -14.58 8.40
C ASP A 48 1.97 -13.82 8.65
N VAL A 49 1.04 -13.80 7.71
CA VAL A 49 -0.23 -13.07 7.86
C VAL A 49 -1.09 -13.61 9.02
N HIS A 50 -1.00 -14.91 9.32
CA HIS A 50 -1.73 -15.51 10.43
C HIS A 50 -1.25 -15.08 11.83
N LYS A 51 -0.07 -14.46 11.94
CA LYS A 51 0.44 -13.89 13.19
C LYS A 51 -0.36 -12.66 13.63
N TYR A 52 -1.09 -12.04 12.71
CA TYR A 52 -1.86 -10.82 12.94
C TYR A 52 -3.36 -11.13 13.14
N LYS A 53 -4.09 -10.18 13.70
CA LYS A 53 -5.54 -10.28 13.95
C LYS A 53 -6.33 -9.25 13.16
N LEU A 54 -5.69 -8.18 12.75
CA LEU A 54 -6.28 -7.05 12.03
C LEU A 54 -5.43 -6.72 10.82
N LEU A 55 -6.05 -6.69 9.66
CA LEU A 55 -5.45 -6.18 8.43
C LEU A 55 -5.94 -4.75 8.16
N VAL A 56 -5.03 -3.85 7.87
CA VAL A 56 -5.33 -2.49 7.42
C VAL A 56 -4.85 -2.33 5.99
N THR A 57 -5.73 -1.88 5.12
CA THR A 57 -5.43 -1.71 3.69
C THR A 57 -6.03 -0.41 3.17
N TYR A 58 -5.71 -0.05 1.94
CA TYR A 58 -6.46 0.94 1.18
C TYR A 58 -7.08 0.29 -0.06
N ASN A 59 -8.40 0.24 -0.14
CA ASN A 59 -9.16 -0.45 -1.18
C ASN A 59 -8.98 -1.99 -1.19
N GLY A 60 -8.44 -2.55 -0.11
CA GLY A 60 -8.10 -3.98 -0.03
C GLY A 60 -9.31 -4.90 -0.07
N LYS A 61 -10.49 -4.43 0.35
CA LYS A 61 -11.73 -5.20 0.24
C LYS A 61 -12.06 -5.57 -1.20
N SER A 62 -11.76 -4.68 -2.14
CA SER A 62 -12.05 -4.85 -3.56
C SER A 62 -10.87 -5.36 -4.37
N PHE A 63 -9.63 -5.23 -3.84
CA PHE A 63 -8.42 -5.56 -4.57
C PHE A 63 -7.54 -6.56 -3.81
N ASP A 64 -6.82 -6.16 -2.76
CA ASP A 64 -5.81 -7.01 -2.12
C ASP A 64 -6.37 -8.33 -1.58
N LEU A 65 -7.48 -8.30 -0.83
CA LEU A 65 -8.03 -9.49 -0.20
C LEU A 65 -8.57 -10.52 -1.19
N PRO A 66 -9.31 -10.15 -2.25
CA PRO A 66 -9.69 -11.10 -3.29
C PRO A 66 -8.49 -11.76 -3.96
N PHE A 67 -7.42 -10.99 -4.25
CA PHE A 67 -6.19 -11.54 -4.82
C PHE A 67 -5.48 -12.50 -3.87
N ILE A 68 -5.31 -12.11 -2.60
CA ILE A 68 -4.71 -12.96 -1.56
C ILE A 68 -5.50 -14.27 -1.42
N ARG A 69 -6.83 -14.20 -1.40
CA ARG A 69 -7.69 -15.38 -1.30
C ARG A 69 -7.56 -16.31 -2.51
N SER A 70 -7.67 -15.75 -3.71
CA SER A 70 -7.69 -16.56 -4.93
C SER A 70 -6.31 -17.11 -5.29
N TYR A 71 -5.27 -16.29 -5.14
CA TYR A 71 -3.93 -16.64 -5.59
C TYR A 71 -3.16 -17.47 -4.55
N LEU A 72 -3.23 -17.10 -3.28
CA LEU A 72 -2.53 -17.80 -2.20
C LEU A 72 -3.40 -18.83 -1.49
N GLY A 73 -4.71 -18.90 -1.74
CA GLY A 73 -5.61 -19.84 -1.06
C GLY A 73 -5.75 -19.57 0.44
N ILE A 74 -5.59 -18.31 0.86
CA ILE A 74 -5.69 -17.90 2.27
C ILE A 74 -7.13 -17.45 2.54
N PRO A 75 -7.81 -17.93 3.60
CA PRO A 75 -9.19 -17.52 3.91
C PRO A 75 -9.33 -16.02 4.17
N ALA A 76 -8.26 -15.37 4.67
CA ALA A 76 -8.24 -13.95 5.05
C ALA A 76 -9.41 -13.58 5.97
N ASP A 77 -9.63 -14.39 7.03
CA ASP A 77 -10.70 -14.22 8.02
C ASP A 77 -10.34 -13.21 9.13
N HIS A 78 -9.36 -12.38 8.88
CA HIS A 78 -8.91 -11.33 9.78
C HIS A 78 -9.98 -10.24 9.91
N ALA A 79 -10.03 -9.58 11.07
CA ALA A 79 -10.68 -8.28 11.15
C ALA A 79 -10.03 -7.35 10.12
N HIS A 80 -10.81 -6.51 9.44
CA HIS A 80 -10.32 -5.73 8.33
C HIS A 80 -10.77 -4.28 8.43
N ILE A 81 -9.82 -3.35 8.32
CA ILE A 81 -10.07 -1.92 8.13
C ILE A 81 -9.62 -1.54 6.72
N ASP A 82 -10.57 -1.12 5.91
CA ASP A 82 -10.27 -0.55 4.60
C ASP A 82 -10.33 0.98 4.69
N LEU A 83 -9.17 1.61 4.64
CA LEU A 83 -9.02 3.06 4.80
C LEU A 83 -9.70 3.86 3.69
N ARG A 84 -9.94 3.28 2.51
CA ARG A 84 -10.71 3.95 1.46
C ARG A 84 -12.08 4.38 1.97
N PHE A 85 -12.79 3.52 2.69
CA PHE A 85 -14.12 3.83 3.21
C PHE A 85 -14.07 4.76 4.42
N VAL A 86 -13.09 4.55 5.31
CA VAL A 86 -12.91 5.40 6.49
C VAL A 86 -12.59 6.83 6.09
N LEU A 87 -11.61 7.02 5.19
CA LEU A 87 -11.20 8.34 4.70
C LEU A 87 -12.31 9.00 3.88
N ALA A 88 -13.01 8.24 3.02
CA ALA A 88 -14.15 8.76 2.27
C ALA A 88 -15.27 9.29 3.18
N SER A 89 -15.51 8.65 4.34
CA SER A 89 -16.49 9.11 5.34
C SER A 89 -16.07 10.38 6.08
N LEU A 90 -14.79 10.73 6.01
CA LEU A 90 -14.20 11.98 6.53
C LEU A 90 -14.08 13.06 5.44
N GLY A 91 -14.50 12.77 4.19
CA GLY A 91 -14.42 13.70 3.07
C GLY A 91 -13.18 13.58 2.21
N TYR A 92 -12.19 12.76 2.58
CA TYR A 92 -10.96 12.56 1.80
C TYR A 92 -11.18 11.62 0.63
N ARG A 93 -10.76 12.01 -0.56
CA ARG A 93 -10.99 11.29 -1.83
C ARG A 93 -9.77 11.44 -2.76
N GLY A 94 -9.78 10.69 -3.89
CA GLY A 94 -8.72 10.77 -4.90
C GLY A 94 -7.74 9.60 -4.87
N GLY A 95 -8.19 8.44 -4.37
CA GLY A 95 -7.34 7.26 -4.21
C GLY A 95 -6.37 7.41 -3.03
N LEU A 96 -5.45 6.44 -2.86
CA LEU A 96 -4.44 6.48 -1.80
C LEU A 96 -3.59 7.75 -1.91
N LYS A 97 -3.02 7.99 -3.08
CA LYS A 97 -2.16 9.16 -3.35
C LYS A 97 -2.86 10.50 -3.14
N GLY A 98 -4.14 10.60 -3.54
CA GLY A 98 -4.93 11.79 -3.31
C GLY A 98 -5.19 12.04 -1.82
N CYS A 99 -5.43 11.00 -1.04
CA CYS A 99 -5.56 11.09 0.40
C CYS A 99 -4.22 11.47 1.05
N GLU A 100 -3.13 10.83 0.67
CA GLU A 100 -1.78 11.15 1.16
C GLU A 100 -1.45 12.62 0.96
N LYS A 101 -1.64 13.14 -0.25
CA LYS A 101 -1.42 14.55 -0.58
C LYS A 101 -2.26 15.49 0.30
N GLN A 102 -3.53 15.16 0.55
CA GLN A 102 -4.41 15.96 1.42
C GLN A 102 -3.97 15.94 2.88
N PHE A 103 -3.24 14.88 3.30
CA PHE A 103 -2.62 14.79 4.62
C PHE A 103 -1.16 15.30 4.68
N GLY A 104 -0.64 15.84 3.57
CA GLY A 104 0.75 16.33 3.50
C GLY A 104 1.80 15.21 3.54
N LEU A 105 1.41 14.00 3.14
CA LEU A 105 2.35 12.89 2.94
C LEU A 105 2.84 12.94 1.49
N ASP A 106 4.07 13.36 1.30
CA ASP A 106 4.67 13.44 -0.03
C ASP A 106 5.31 12.09 -0.40
N ARG A 107 5.25 11.77 -1.67
CA ARG A 107 5.94 10.60 -2.26
C ARG A 107 7.19 11.01 -3.04
N GLU A 108 7.45 12.32 -3.13
CA GLU A 108 8.60 12.93 -3.81
C GLU A 108 8.97 12.21 -5.12
N GLU A 109 10.01 11.37 -5.05
CA GLU A 109 10.58 10.69 -6.21
C GLU A 109 9.64 9.65 -6.88
N LEU A 110 8.65 9.12 -6.14
CA LEU A 110 7.70 8.11 -6.66
C LEU A 110 6.40 8.72 -7.21
N ASP A 111 6.34 10.04 -7.36
CA ASP A 111 5.20 10.67 -8.01
C ASP A 111 5.08 10.21 -9.49
N GLY A 112 3.85 9.80 -9.85
CA GLY A 112 3.57 9.21 -11.16
C GLY A 112 3.91 7.72 -11.33
N VAL A 113 4.43 7.04 -10.30
CA VAL A 113 4.48 5.57 -10.25
C VAL A 113 3.12 5.06 -9.75
N ASP A 114 2.43 4.29 -10.55
CA ASP A 114 1.11 3.70 -10.25
C ASP A 114 1.14 2.17 -10.36
N GLY A 115 -0.01 1.52 -10.12
CA GLY A 115 -0.10 0.06 -10.20
C GLY A 115 0.26 -0.51 -11.58
N PHE A 116 0.00 0.22 -12.67
CA PHE A 116 0.44 -0.20 -14.00
C PHE A 116 1.96 -0.07 -14.14
N PHE A 117 2.53 0.98 -13.58
CA PHE A 117 3.98 1.15 -13.60
C PHE A 117 4.71 0.06 -12.80
N ALA A 118 4.10 -0.45 -11.73
CA ALA A 118 4.61 -1.59 -10.99
C ALA A 118 4.78 -2.84 -11.89
N VAL A 119 3.85 -3.07 -12.81
CA VAL A 119 3.95 -4.16 -13.80
C VAL A 119 5.11 -3.92 -14.78
N LEU A 120 5.33 -2.68 -15.22
CA LEU A 120 6.46 -2.34 -16.10
C LEU A 120 7.80 -2.58 -15.41
N LEU A 121 7.93 -2.18 -14.15
CA LEU A 121 9.13 -2.43 -13.33
C LEU A 121 9.39 -3.94 -13.18
N TRP A 122 8.34 -4.71 -12.93
CA TRP A 122 8.44 -6.16 -12.85
C TRP A 122 8.92 -6.79 -14.15
N TRP A 123 8.37 -6.37 -15.30
CA TRP A 123 8.80 -6.88 -16.59
C TRP A 123 10.23 -6.50 -16.93
N ASP A 124 10.66 -5.30 -16.55
CA ASP A 124 12.05 -4.86 -16.74
C ASP A 124 13.02 -5.72 -15.93
N TYR A 125 12.66 -6.03 -14.68
CA TYR A 125 13.40 -6.98 -13.86
C TYR A 125 13.44 -8.38 -14.50
N GLN A 126 12.28 -8.94 -14.86
CA GLN A 126 12.18 -10.31 -15.37
C GLN A 126 12.87 -10.51 -16.73
N ARG A 127 12.78 -9.53 -17.62
CA ARG A 127 13.32 -9.66 -19.00
C ARG A 127 14.77 -9.24 -19.13
N HIS A 128 15.21 -8.29 -18.34
CA HIS A 128 16.54 -7.69 -18.48
C HIS A 128 17.44 -7.92 -17.26
N GLY A 129 16.97 -8.59 -16.22
CA GLY A 129 17.72 -8.78 -14.98
C GLY A 129 18.03 -7.45 -14.26
N ASN A 130 17.17 -6.43 -14.42
CA ASN A 130 17.41 -5.13 -13.84
C ASN A 130 17.00 -5.10 -12.35
N ASP A 131 17.94 -5.36 -11.46
CA ASP A 131 17.70 -5.34 -10.01
C ASP A 131 17.20 -3.99 -9.49
N LYS A 132 17.59 -2.87 -10.15
CA LYS A 132 17.11 -1.54 -9.79
C LYS A 132 15.62 -1.37 -10.05
N ALA A 133 15.08 -2.06 -11.06
CA ALA A 133 13.63 -2.08 -11.30
C ALA A 133 12.91 -2.80 -10.18
N LEU A 134 13.42 -3.93 -9.69
CA LEU A 134 12.87 -4.63 -8.52
C LEU A 134 12.95 -3.75 -7.26
N GLN A 135 14.10 -3.14 -6.99
CA GLN A 135 14.27 -2.23 -5.84
C GLN A 135 13.27 -1.07 -5.88
N THR A 136 13.05 -0.48 -7.06
CA THR A 136 12.09 0.60 -7.25
C THR A 136 10.65 0.13 -7.01
N LEU A 137 10.30 -1.07 -7.49
CA LEU A 137 9.00 -1.69 -7.25
C LEU A 137 8.76 -1.92 -5.76
N LEU A 138 9.77 -2.45 -5.05
CA LEU A 138 9.69 -2.66 -3.60
C LEU A 138 9.58 -1.34 -2.84
N ALA A 139 10.36 -0.33 -3.21
CA ALA A 139 10.27 1.01 -2.63
C ALA A 139 8.84 1.58 -2.76
N TYR A 140 8.23 1.45 -3.95
CA TYR A 140 6.85 1.87 -4.18
C TYR A 140 5.85 1.12 -3.29
N ASN A 141 5.91 -0.22 -3.30
CA ASN A 141 4.95 -1.06 -2.56
C ASN A 141 5.10 -0.91 -1.04
N VAL A 142 6.33 -0.74 -0.56
CA VAL A 142 6.61 -0.49 0.87
C VAL A 142 6.12 0.88 1.30
N LEU A 143 6.31 1.92 0.48
CA LEU A 143 5.80 3.25 0.81
C LEU A 143 4.27 3.26 0.96
N ASP A 144 3.56 2.46 0.15
CA ASP A 144 2.11 2.30 0.29
C ASP A 144 1.75 1.84 1.72
N VAL A 145 2.41 0.82 2.27
CA VAL A 145 2.08 0.31 3.61
C VAL A 145 2.54 1.20 4.76
N LEU A 146 3.68 1.87 4.63
CA LEU A 146 4.17 2.80 5.64
C LEU A 146 3.23 3.99 5.82
N ASN A 147 2.74 4.54 4.71
CA ASN A 147 1.79 5.66 4.75
C ASN A 147 0.42 5.25 5.31
N LEU A 148 0.02 3.98 5.19
CA LEU A 148 -1.24 3.50 5.75
C LEU A 148 -1.30 3.66 7.28
N GLU A 149 -0.18 3.47 8.01
CA GLU A 149 -0.15 3.68 9.45
C GLU A 149 -0.48 5.13 9.80
N THR A 150 0.20 6.07 9.18
CA THR A 150 -0.03 7.51 9.40
C THR A 150 -1.47 7.90 9.06
N LEU A 151 -1.99 7.42 7.92
CA LEU A 151 -3.37 7.67 7.51
C LEU A 151 -4.37 7.05 8.51
N MET A 152 -4.10 5.85 9.02
CA MET A 152 -4.95 5.18 10.00
C MET A 152 -5.01 5.97 11.32
N VAL A 153 -3.86 6.38 11.84
CA VAL A 153 -3.78 7.17 13.09
C VAL A 153 -4.52 8.49 12.95
N ARG A 154 -4.29 9.21 11.86
CA ARG A 154 -4.95 10.49 11.60
C ARG A 154 -6.46 10.33 11.40
N ALA A 155 -6.89 9.34 10.61
CA ALA A 155 -8.31 9.05 10.42
C ALA A 155 -9.00 8.65 11.73
N TYR A 156 -8.34 7.83 12.56
CA TYR A 156 -8.83 7.47 13.89
C TYR A 156 -9.00 8.71 14.77
N ASN A 157 -7.99 9.56 14.85
CA ASN A 157 -8.04 10.77 15.68
C ASN A 157 -9.13 11.75 15.22
N LEU A 158 -9.34 11.89 13.90
CA LEU A 158 -10.43 12.70 13.34
C LEU A 158 -11.79 12.13 13.69
N LYS A 159 -11.98 10.81 13.62
CA LYS A 159 -13.22 10.15 14.04
C LYS A 159 -13.47 10.26 15.54
N LEU A 160 -12.39 10.30 16.31
CA LEU A 160 -12.46 10.37 17.77
C LEU A 160 -12.82 11.78 18.26
N ALA A 161 -12.48 12.82 17.49
CA ALA A 161 -12.64 14.23 17.88
C ALA A 161 -14.08 14.60 18.26
N ASP A 162 -15.06 13.99 17.61
CA ASP A 162 -16.48 14.22 17.87
C ASP A 162 -17.05 13.31 18.98
N THR A 163 -16.19 12.67 19.75
CA THR A 163 -16.61 11.76 20.84
C THR A 163 -16.12 12.23 22.20
N PRO A 164 -16.79 11.85 23.31
CA PRO A 164 -16.33 12.20 24.67
C PRO A 164 -14.99 11.52 25.04
N PHE A 165 -14.47 10.65 24.21
CA PHE A 165 -13.25 9.88 24.45
C PHE A 165 -11.99 10.50 23.86
N GLU A 166 -12.09 11.64 23.15
CA GLU A 166 -10.98 12.27 22.43
C GLU A 166 -9.71 12.35 23.27
N LYS A 167 -9.78 12.99 24.43
CA LYS A 167 -8.60 13.20 25.29
C LYS A 167 -8.01 11.90 25.86
N ALA A 168 -8.87 10.91 26.12
CA ALA A 168 -8.47 9.67 26.79
C ALA A 168 -7.96 8.60 25.81
N ARG A 169 -8.30 8.71 24.53
CA ARG A 169 -8.04 7.66 23.53
C ARG A 169 -7.30 8.15 22.29
N ARG A 170 -6.92 9.41 22.22
CA ARG A 170 -6.15 9.96 21.10
C ARG A 170 -4.83 9.21 20.96
N LEU A 171 -4.52 8.79 19.73
CA LEU A 171 -3.25 8.17 19.39
C LEU A 171 -2.22 9.26 19.10
N SER A 172 -0.98 9.09 19.56
CA SER A 172 0.14 9.93 19.14
C SER A 172 0.46 9.64 17.67
N GLU A 173 0.68 10.70 16.91
CA GLU A 173 1.16 10.55 15.54
C GLU A 173 2.59 10.01 15.58
N SER A 174 2.83 8.91 14.86
CA SER A 174 4.17 8.41 14.60
C SER A 174 4.80 9.20 13.46
N GLN A 175 6.11 9.37 13.49
CA GLN A 175 6.84 9.76 12.29
C GLN A 175 6.72 8.62 11.28
N PRO A 176 6.54 8.90 9.98
CA PRO A 176 6.56 7.86 8.97
C PRO A 176 7.87 7.06 9.08
N ALA A 177 7.76 5.73 9.07
CA ALA A 177 8.95 4.90 9.05
C ALA A 177 9.66 5.05 7.70
N GLU A 178 10.97 4.96 7.71
CA GLU A 178 11.77 5.03 6.48
C GLU A 178 11.69 3.71 5.72
N SER A 179 11.60 3.80 4.39
CA SER A 179 11.66 2.64 3.52
C SER A 179 13.07 2.06 3.50
N PRO A 180 13.24 0.74 3.67
CA PRO A 180 14.54 0.10 3.49
C PRO A 180 14.97 0.01 2.01
N PHE A 181 14.10 0.39 1.08
CA PHE A 181 14.35 0.38 -0.35
C PHE A 181 14.39 1.79 -0.91
N VAL A 182 15.27 1.98 -1.89
CA VAL A 182 15.45 3.27 -2.59
C VAL A 182 15.05 3.11 -4.05
N ALA A 183 14.27 4.04 -4.56
CA ALA A 183 13.87 4.06 -5.96
C ALA A 183 15.02 4.52 -6.87
N ASP A 184 15.24 3.83 -8.00
CA ASP A 184 16.17 4.27 -9.04
C ASP A 184 15.44 5.16 -10.06
N MET A 185 15.61 6.47 -9.94
CA MET A 185 14.92 7.43 -10.78
C MET A 185 15.30 7.33 -12.25
N ARG A 186 16.50 6.85 -12.59
CA ARG A 186 16.89 6.62 -13.99
C ARG A 186 16.06 5.51 -14.61
N THR A 187 15.79 4.43 -13.85
CA THR A 187 14.89 3.36 -14.30
C THR A 187 13.47 3.90 -14.47
N VAL A 188 12.99 4.72 -13.53
CA VAL A 188 11.67 5.35 -13.62
C VAL A 188 11.54 6.21 -14.88
N GLU A 189 12.49 7.11 -15.11
CA GLU A 189 12.50 8.00 -16.30
C GLU A 189 12.55 7.20 -17.59
N ARG A 190 13.45 6.21 -17.69
CA ARG A 190 13.58 5.35 -18.86
C ARG A 190 12.27 4.64 -19.19
N LEU A 191 11.59 4.08 -18.20
CA LEU A 191 10.32 3.38 -18.40
C LEU A 191 9.16 4.35 -18.70
N LYS A 192 9.16 5.56 -18.15
CA LYS A 192 8.19 6.61 -18.51
C LYS A 192 8.30 7.02 -19.98
N LEU A 193 9.52 7.15 -20.51
CA LEU A 193 9.76 7.49 -21.92
C LEU A 193 9.36 6.37 -22.88
N GLY A 194 9.46 5.11 -22.48
CA GLY A 194 9.04 3.95 -23.26
C GLY A 194 7.53 3.68 -23.25
N ARG A 195 6.72 4.41 -22.47
CA ARG A 195 5.26 4.31 -22.53
C ARG A 195 4.75 4.85 -23.85
N PRO A 196 3.89 4.11 -24.58
CA PRO A 196 3.10 4.74 -25.62
C PRO A 196 2.29 5.85 -24.92
N VAL A 197 2.33 7.05 -25.48
CA VAL A 197 1.48 8.15 -25.05
C VAL A 197 0.05 7.66 -25.13
N CYS A 198 -0.57 7.33 -23.99
CA CYS A 198 -2.02 7.23 -23.94
C CYS A 198 -2.53 8.63 -24.29
N ARG A 199 -2.93 8.83 -25.53
CA ARG A 199 -3.72 9.98 -25.90
C ARG A 199 -4.99 9.88 -25.06
N ASP A 200 -5.21 10.89 -24.26
CA ASP A 200 -6.44 11.11 -23.54
C ASP A 200 -7.61 10.78 -24.47
N LEU A 201 -8.31 9.70 -24.18
CA LEU A 201 -9.65 9.47 -24.69
C LEU A 201 -10.58 10.29 -23.81
N ASP A 202 -10.31 11.59 -23.77
CA ASP A 202 -11.24 12.58 -23.28
C ASP A 202 -11.93 13.23 -24.48
N ASP A 203 -13.24 13.27 -24.35
CA ASP A 203 -14.16 14.09 -25.11
C ASP A 203 -14.26 13.90 -26.62
N ARG A 204 -15.05 12.93 -27.02
CA ARG A 204 -16.09 13.25 -28.03
C ARG A 204 -17.33 12.40 -27.75
N GLY A 205 -18.25 13.06 -27.12
CA GLY A 205 -19.63 12.96 -27.14
C GLY A 205 -20.26 12.48 -28.47
N ILE A 206 -21.10 11.51 -28.33
CA ILE A 206 -22.49 11.52 -28.85
C ILE A 206 -23.23 10.46 -28.03
#